data_7ac47e9c083a37664919ea7a0fc156c2
#
_entry.id   7ac47e9c083a37664919ea7a0fc156c2
#
_cell.length_a   1.000
_cell.length_b   1.000
_cell.length_c   1.000
_cell.angle_alpha   90.00
_cell.angle_beta   90.00
_cell.angle_gamma   90.00
#
_symmetry.space_group_name_H-M   'P 1'
#
loop_
_entity.id
_entity.type
_entity.pdbx_description
1 polymer ?
#
loop_
_entity_poly.entity_id
_entity_poly.type
_entity_poly.pdbx_seq_one_letter_code
_entity_poly.pdbx_strand_id
1 'polypeptide(L)'
;MVIRNSLYFVILGLVILFMFSTIFLSNSSNVALNLTLMLLQLACLFVASLTLKMSKKLLIGSIILIGIPLLLISTFHMFFLSSVKVLASVFVGAYFLLLSFEILTQIVHSEEVDLHVLSGLISSFLMIGIAFASIYLSIYRLDNMAFSGVVSNSHSPWLDMIYFSFATITTVGWGDIAAVNQFAKIVAILESIVGLIFNAIVISRFANVFWFKKK
;
A
#
# COMPACT_ATOMS: atom_id res chain seq x y z
N MET A 1 15.21 -23.66 7.09
CA MET A 1 14.93 -22.52 7.97
C MET A 1 15.49 -21.20 7.45
N VAL A 2 16.71 -21.13 6.94
CA VAL A 2 17.38 -19.90 6.45
C VAL A 2 16.67 -19.22 5.26
N ILE A 3 16.07 -19.96 4.35
CA ILE A 3 15.40 -19.39 3.14
C ILE A 3 14.11 -18.62 3.47
N ARG A 4 13.43 -18.94 4.58
CA ARG A 4 12.19 -18.25 4.99
C ARG A 4 12.46 -16.85 5.55
N ASN A 5 13.67 -16.65 6.06
CA ASN A 5 14.07 -15.44 6.76
C ASN A 5 14.40 -14.26 5.82
N SER A 6 14.86 -14.50 4.60
CA SER A 6 15.19 -13.45 3.63
C SER A 6 13.97 -12.86 2.91
N LEU A 7 12.82 -13.56 2.92
CA LEU A 7 11.64 -13.20 2.12
C LEU A 7 11.01 -11.86 2.52
N TYR A 8 10.86 -11.59 3.81
CA TYR A 8 10.27 -10.33 4.28
C TYR A 8 11.16 -9.12 4.00
N PHE A 9 12.50 -9.28 4.02
CA PHE A 9 13.41 -8.21 3.60
C PHE A 9 13.28 -7.91 2.11
N VAL A 10 13.09 -8.94 1.27
CA VAL A 10 12.85 -8.76 -0.16
C VAL A 10 11.54 -8.00 -0.37
N ILE A 11 10.48 -8.37 0.33
CA ILE A 11 9.18 -7.69 0.24
C ILE A 11 9.30 -6.23 0.68
N LEU A 12 9.99 -5.95 1.78
CA LEU A 12 10.24 -4.60 2.24
C LEU A 12 10.98 -3.77 1.18
N GLY A 13 12.04 -4.33 0.59
CA GLY A 13 12.77 -3.68 -0.50
C GLY A 13 11.88 -3.38 -1.71
N LEU A 14 11.01 -4.33 -2.09
CA LEU A 14 10.07 -4.16 -3.21
C LEU A 14 9.02 -3.08 -2.94
N VAL A 15 8.49 -2.99 -1.71
CA VAL A 15 7.52 -1.95 -1.32
C VAL A 15 8.18 -0.58 -1.32
N ILE A 16 9.39 -0.46 -0.79
CA ILE A 16 10.17 0.78 -0.81
C ILE A 16 10.46 1.18 -2.27
N LEU A 17 10.90 0.25 -3.10
CA LEU A 17 11.14 0.50 -4.53
C LEU A 17 9.87 0.95 -5.25
N PHE A 18 8.72 0.34 -4.94
CA PHE A 18 7.42 0.76 -5.46
C PHE A 18 7.11 2.21 -5.05
N MET A 19 7.29 2.59 -3.79
CA MET A 19 7.07 3.96 -3.33
C MET A 19 8.00 4.96 -4.04
N PHE A 20 9.29 4.68 -4.16
CA PHE A 20 10.23 5.55 -4.85
C PHE A 20 9.90 5.68 -6.35
N SER A 21 9.53 4.59 -7.03
CA SER A 21 9.19 4.61 -8.45
C SER A 21 7.95 5.48 -8.74
N THR A 22 7.02 5.59 -7.79
CA THR A 22 5.84 6.47 -7.94
C THR A 22 6.22 7.96 -7.99
N ILE A 23 7.28 8.37 -7.28
CA ILE A 23 7.79 9.75 -7.29
C ILE A 23 8.33 10.09 -8.69
N PHE A 24 9.08 9.20 -9.29
CA PHE A 24 9.62 9.39 -10.64
C PHE A 24 8.53 9.41 -11.70
N LEU A 25 7.51 8.54 -11.58
CA LEU A 25 6.34 8.53 -12.47
C LEU A 25 5.57 9.86 -12.44
N SER A 26 5.45 10.47 -11.27
CA SER A 26 4.70 11.72 -11.11
C SER A 26 5.39 12.92 -11.77
N ASN A 27 6.72 12.87 -11.91
CA ASN A 27 7.54 13.99 -12.33
C ASN A 27 8.02 13.89 -13.80
N SER A 28 7.79 12.74 -14.45
CA SER A 28 8.29 12.47 -15.81
C SER A 28 7.26 12.76 -16.89
N SER A 29 7.64 13.58 -17.86
CA SER A 29 6.89 13.78 -19.11
C SER A 29 7.25 12.75 -20.19
N ASN A 30 8.27 11.90 -19.97
CA ASN A 30 8.73 10.93 -20.94
C ASN A 30 7.89 9.66 -20.90
N VAL A 31 7.12 9.40 -21.95
CA VAL A 31 6.21 8.24 -22.06
C VAL A 31 6.96 6.91 -21.93
N ALA A 32 8.13 6.79 -22.52
CA ALA A 32 8.92 5.54 -22.44
C ALA A 32 9.39 5.27 -21.02
N LEU A 33 9.86 6.30 -20.29
CA LEU A 33 10.26 6.17 -18.89
C LEU A 33 9.05 5.79 -18.02
N ASN A 34 7.89 6.39 -18.24
CA ASN A 34 6.68 6.07 -17.51
C ASN A 34 6.25 4.62 -17.73
N LEU A 35 6.32 4.10 -18.96
CA LEU A 35 6.02 2.70 -19.24
C LEU A 35 7.01 1.75 -18.55
N THR A 36 8.31 2.05 -18.58
CA THR A 36 9.31 1.20 -17.90
C THR A 36 9.12 1.18 -16.38
N LEU A 37 8.83 2.32 -15.76
CA LEU A 37 8.55 2.40 -14.33
C LEU A 37 7.25 1.66 -13.94
N MET A 38 6.20 1.75 -14.76
CA MET A 38 4.98 0.99 -14.57
C MET A 38 5.25 -0.53 -14.64
N LEU A 39 6.00 -0.99 -15.64
CA LEU A 39 6.39 -2.40 -15.75
C LEU A 39 7.23 -2.86 -14.54
N LEU A 40 8.14 -2.01 -14.06
CA LEU A 40 8.91 -2.28 -12.85
C LEU A 40 8.01 -2.43 -11.62
N GLN A 41 7.05 -1.54 -11.43
CA GLN A 41 6.07 -1.62 -10.32
C GLN A 41 5.30 -2.93 -10.35
N LEU A 42 4.89 -3.36 -11.52
CA LEU A 42 4.17 -4.62 -11.68
C LEU A 42 5.04 -5.84 -11.40
N ALA A 43 6.27 -5.82 -11.89
CA ALA A 43 7.24 -6.87 -11.58
C ALA A 43 7.46 -6.95 -10.05
N CYS A 44 7.60 -5.81 -9.36
CA CYS A 44 7.72 -5.76 -7.90
C CYS A 44 6.52 -6.40 -7.20
N LEU A 45 5.30 -6.05 -7.61
CA LEU A 45 4.06 -6.60 -7.03
C LEU A 45 3.93 -8.11 -7.30
N PHE A 46 4.24 -8.53 -8.52
CA PHE A 46 4.21 -9.95 -8.89
C PHE A 46 5.23 -10.76 -8.09
N VAL A 47 6.47 -10.29 -7.98
CA VAL A 47 7.51 -10.94 -7.18
C VAL A 47 7.11 -10.98 -5.70
N ALA A 48 6.53 -9.91 -5.15
CA ALA A 48 6.03 -9.89 -3.78
C ALA A 48 4.97 -10.97 -3.54
N SER A 49 4.03 -11.18 -4.47
CA SER A 49 3.01 -12.23 -4.35
C SER A 49 3.60 -13.65 -4.45
N LEU A 50 4.62 -13.86 -5.26
CA LEU A 50 5.30 -15.16 -5.38
C LEU A 50 6.14 -15.49 -4.14
N THR A 51 6.72 -14.48 -3.48
CA THR A 51 7.54 -14.68 -2.28
C THR A 51 6.71 -15.07 -1.06
N LEU A 52 5.48 -14.58 -0.98
CA LEU A 52 4.54 -14.92 0.09
C LEU A 52 3.95 -16.31 -0.15
N LYS A 53 4.46 -17.39 0.21
CA LYS A 53 3.91 -18.78 0.06
C LYS A 53 2.38 -18.87 0.23
N MET A 54 1.66 -18.06 -0.55
CA MET A 54 0.20 -17.95 -0.53
C MET A 54 -0.44 -19.26 -1.00
N SER A 55 -1.66 -19.52 -0.52
CA SER A 55 -2.45 -20.61 -1.09
C SER A 55 -2.70 -20.36 -2.59
N LYS A 56 -2.83 -21.41 -3.40
CA LYS A 56 -3.07 -21.29 -4.85
C LYS A 56 -4.26 -20.37 -5.18
N LYS A 57 -5.31 -20.37 -4.36
CA LYS A 57 -6.50 -19.53 -4.53
C LYS A 57 -6.17 -18.05 -4.32
N LEU A 58 -5.42 -17.73 -3.26
CA LEU A 58 -4.99 -16.35 -2.95
C LEU A 58 -3.98 -15.83 -3.99
N LEU A 59 -3.09 -16.69 -4.48
CA LEU A 59 -2.14 -16.32 -5.54
C LEU A 59 -2.87 -16.01 -6.85
N ILE A 60 -3.84 -16.80 -7.24
CA ILE A 60 -4.68 -16.51 -8.42
C ILE A 60 -5.44 -15.19 -8.21
N GLY A 61 -6.04 -14.98 -7.03
CA GLY A 61 -6.72 -13.74 -6.69
C GLY A 61 -5.80 -12.52 -6.78
N SER A 62 -4.57 -12.61 -6.30
CA SER A 62 -3.58 -11.52 -6.38
C SER A 62 -3.18 -11.20 -7.83
N ILE A 63 -3.00 -12.23 -8.68
CA ILE A 63 -2.70 -12.05 -10.11
C ILE A 63 -3.86 -11.37 -10.84
N ILE A 64 -5.11 -11.73 -10.52
CA ILE A 64 -6.30 -11.10 -11.08
C ILE A 64 -6.39 -9.64 -10.64
N LEU A 65 -6.15 -9.34 -9.35
CA LEU A 65 -6.17 -7.99 -8.79
C LEU A 65 -5.12 -7.06 -9.41
N ILE A 66 -3.98 -7.59 -9.86
CA ILE A 66 -2.96 -6.82 -10.58
C ILE A 66 -3.29 -6.76 -12.08
N GLY A 67 -3.68 -7.87 -12.68
CA GLY A 67 -3.86 -8.02 -14.11
C GLY A 67 -5.02 -7.18 -14.65
N ILE A 68 -6.15 -7.10 -13.92
CA ILE A 68 -7.32 -6.33 -14.34
C ILE A 68 -7.01 -4.82 -14.46
N PRO A 69 -6.44 -4.14 -13.44
CA PRO A 69 -6.08 -2.72 -13.58
C PRO A 69 -5.12 -2.45 -14.74
N LEU A 70 -4.20 -3.36 -14.98
CA LEU A 70 -3.26 -3.27 -16.08
C LEU A 70 -3.92 -3.30 -17.45
N LEU A 71 -4.77 -4.31 -17.66
CA LEU A 71 -5.52 -4.43 -18.90
C LEU A 71 -6.40 -3.19 -19.10
N LEU A 72 -7.04 -2.70 -18.02
CA LEU A 72 -7.86 -1.49 -18.08
C LEU A 72 -7.04 -0.25 -18.43
N ILE A 73 -5.86 -0.08 -17.84
CA ILE A 73 -5.00 1.08 -18.12
C ILE A 73 -4.40 0.97 -19.53
N SER A 74 -3.96 -0.20 -19.97
CA SER A 74 -3.32 -0.38 -21.28
C SER A 74 -4.31 -0.26 -22.44
N THR A 75 -5.54 -0.78 -22.31
CA THR A 75 -6.55 -0.73 -23.36
C THR A 75 -7.28 0.60 -23.43
N PHE A 76 -7.46 1.30 -22.29
CA PHE A 76 -8.21 2.55 -22.19
C PHE A 76 -7.34 3.80 -22.03
N HIS A 77 -6.02 3.69 -22.21
CA HIS A 77 -5.14 4.88 -22.19
C HIS A 77 -5.53 5.94 -23.23
N MET A 78 -6.20 5.53 -24.29
CA MET A 78 -6.76 6.40 -25.32
C MET A 78 -8.16 6.94 -25.00
N PHE A 79 -8.92 6.33 -24.10
CA PHE A 79 -10.26 6.77 -23.72
C PHE A 79 -10.25 7.32 -22.29
N PHE A 80 -10.55 8.61 -22.18
CA PHE A 80 -10.60 9.46 -20.98
C PHE A 80 -11.70 9.06 -19.96
N LEU A 81 -11.96 7.79 -19.70
CA LEU A 81 -12.98 7.42 -18.73
C LEU A 81 -12.40 7.48 -17.30
N SER A 82 -12.76 8.52 -16.56
CA SER A 82 -12.43 8.69 -15.13
C SER A 82 -12.82 7.46 -14.29
N SER A 83 -13.93 6.82 -14.61
CA SER A 83 -14.43 5.59 -13.96
C SER A 83 -13.43 4.43 -14.00
N VAL A 84 -12.68 4.25 -15.10
CA VAL A 84 -11.66 3.20 -15.22
C VAL A 84 -10.50 3.46 -14.29
N LYS A 85 -10.07 4.71 -14.15
CA LYS A 85 -8.99 5.09 -13.22
C LYS A 85 -9.39 4.89 -11.75
N VAL A 86 -10.65 5.13 -11.42
CA VAL A 86 -11.20 4.87 -10.07
C VAL A 86 -11.17 3.38 -9.78
N LEU A 87 -11.73 2.56 -10.68
CA LEU A 87 -11.70 1.09 -10.52
C LEU A 87 -10.26 0.56 -10.37
N ALA A 88 -9.33 1.02 -11.19
CA ALA A 88 -7.94 0.61 -11.12
C ALA A 88 -7.31 0.93 -9.74
N SER A 89 -7.56 2.12 -9.19
CA SER A 89 -7.05 2.45 -7.85
C SER A 89 -7.69 1.62 -6.74
N VAL A 90 -8.98 1.28 -6.84
CA VAL A 90 -9.63 0.37 -5.88
C VAL A 90 -8.99 -1.02 -5.92
N PHE A 91 -8.74 -1.57 -7.10
CA PHE A 91 -8.08 -2.88 -7.24
C PHE A 91 -6.66 -2.88 -6.68
N VAL A 92 -5.88 -1.81 -6.90
CA VAL A 92 -4.54 -1.65 -6.33
C VAL A 92 -4.63 -1.61 -4.80
N GLY A 93 -5.55 -0.85 -4.24
CA GLY A 93 -5.76 -0.81 -2.79
C GLY A 93 -6.14 -2.19 -2.20
N ALA A 94 -7.09 -2.89 -2.84
CA ALA A 94 -7.49 -4.23 -2.42
C ALA A 94 -6.32 -5.24 -2.48
N TYR A 95 -5.46 -5.13 -3.50
CA TYR A 95 -4.26 -5.95 -3.60
C TYR A 95 -3.29 -5.74 -2.44
N PHE A 96 -2.98 -4.48 -2.10
CA PHE A 96 -2.09 -4.19 -0.98
C PHE A 96 -2.68 -4.64 0.37
N LEU A 97 -3.99 -4.50 0.58
CA LEU A 97 -4.66 -5.04 1.77
C LEU A 97 -4.55 -6.56 1.85
N LEU A 98 -4.74 -7.25 0.73
CA LEU A 98 -4.61 -8.72 0.67
C LEU A 98 -3.20 -9.17 1.02
N LEU A 99 -2.15 -8.54 0.45
CA LEU A 99 -0.76 -8.87 0.78
C LEU A 99 -0.43 -8.56 2.24
N SER A 100 -0.86 -7.41 2.74
CA SER A 100 -0.66 -7.03 4.15
C SER A 100 -1.31 -8.04 5.10
N PHE A 101 -2.55 -8.44 4.82
CA PHE A 101 -3.27 -9.44 5.62
C PHE A 101 -2.53 -10.78 5.62
N GLU A 102 -2.03 -11.23 4.47
CA GLU A 102 -1.29 -12.48 4.36
C GLU A 102 0.02 -12.45 5.17
N ILE A 103 0.76 -11.34 5.10
CA ILE A 103 1.97 -11.16 5.92
C ILE A 103 1.63 -11.19 7.41
N LEU A 104 0.59 -10.47 7.82
CA LEU A 104 0.17 -10.41 9.23
C LEU A 104 -0.25 -11.78 9.75
N THR A 105 -1.01 -12.56 8.97
CA THR A 105 -1.40 -13.92 9.37
C THR A 105 -0.20 -14.82 9.56
N GLN A 106 0.80 -14.75 8.68
CA GLN A 106 2.04 -15.52 8.81
C GLN A 106 2.85 -15.10 10.04
N ILE A 107 2.90 -13.80 10.35
CA ILE A 107 3.59 -13.26 11.52
C ILE A 107 2.89 -13.63 12.81
N VAL A 108 1.55 -13.58 12.87
CA VAL A 108 0.78 -13.93 14.06
C VAL A 108 1.04 -15.37 14.48
N HIS A 109 1.26 -16.29 13.54
CA HIS A 109 1.55 -17.69 13.81
C HIS A 109 3.05 -17.98 14.02
N SER A 110 3.95 -16.97 13.97
CA SER A 110 5.36 -17.16 14.27
C SER A 110 5.60 -17.15 15.78
N GLU A 111 6.35 -18.13 16.29
CA GLU A 111 6.70 -18.24 17.72
C GLU A 111 7.84 -17.30 18.10
N GLU A 112 8.76 -17.03 17.18
CA GLU A 112 9.92 -16.18 17.41
C GLU A 112 9.74 -14.81 16.75
N VAL A 113 10.16 -13.77 17.47
CA VAL A 113 10.24 -12.41 16.92
C VAL A 113 11.72 -12.10 16.67
N ASP A 114 12.08 -12.10 15.42
CA ASP A 114 13.41 -11.74 14.94
C ASP A 114 13.36 -10.52 13.99
N LEU A 115 14.49 -10.12 13.46
CA LEU A 115 14.55 -8.99 12.49
C LEU A 115 13.70 -9.24 11.22
N HIS A 116 13.45 -10.51 10.89
CA HIS A 116 12.62 -10.84 9.73
C HIS A 116 11.15 -10.57 10.00
N VAL A 117 10.67 -10.94 11.19
CA VAL A 117 9.31 -10.58 11.64
C VAL A 117 9.14 -9.07 11.67
N LEU A 118 10.15 -8.33 12.14
CA LEU A 118 10.14 -6.87 12.12
C LEU A 118 10.04 -6.31 10.71
N SER A 119 10.82 -6.83 9.76
CA SER A 119 10.74 -6.39 8.37
C SER A 119 9.37 -6.68 7.74
N GLY A 120 8.73 -7.80 8.08
CA GLY A 120 7.37 -8.14 7.68
C GLY A 120 6.33 -7.18 8.26
N LEU A 121 6.44 -6.81 9.53
CA LEU A 121 5.56 -5.82 10.17
C LEU A 121 5.69 -4.45 9.49
N ILE A 122 6.91 -3.98 9.25
CA ILE A 122 7.14 -2.70 8.54
C ILE A 122 6.55 -2.77 7.13
N SER A 123 6.77 -3.87 6.39
CA SER A 123 6.19 -4.05 5.05
C SER A 123 4.67 -4.01 5.07
N SER A 124 4.03 -4.70 6.01
CA SER A 124 2.58 -4.68 6.20
C SER A 124 2.06 -3.28 6.48
N PHE A 125 2.73 -2.53 7.35
CA PHE A 125 2.36 -1.15 7.68
C PHE A 125 2.39 -0.24 6.44
N LEU A 126 3.48 -0.31 5.68
CA LEU A 126 3.63 0.47 4.44
C LEU A 126 2.55 0.07 3.42
N MET A 127 2.24 -1.22 3.29
CA MET A 127 1.20 -1.71 2.38
C MET A 127 -0.20 -1.22 2.78
N ILE A 128 -0.52 -1.19 4.08
CA ILE A 128 -1.79 -0.64 4.57
C ILE A 128 -1.90 0.85 4.20
N GLY A 129 -0.85 1.63 4.45
CA GLY A 129 -0.83 3.05 4.06
C GLY A 129 -1.03 3.26 2.56
N ILE A 130 -0.36 2.47 1.70
CA ILE A 130 -0.55 2.53 0.24
C ILE A 130 -1.98 2.15 -0.16
N ALA A 131 -2.57 1.17 0.53
CA ALA A 131 -3.94 0.75 0.27
C ALA A 131 -4.95 1.87 0.58
N PHE A 132 -4.83 2.54 1.72
CA PHE A 132 -5.67 3.68 2.06
C PHE A 132 -5.43 4.87 1.11
N ALA A 133 -4.18 5.15 0.74
CA ALA A 133 -3.85 6.15 -0.28
C ALA A 133 -4.57 5.87 -1.62
N SER A 134 -4.68 4.59 -2.02
CA SER A 134 -5.40 4.18 -3.22
C SER A 134 -6.93 4.43 -3.11
N ILE A 135 -7.50 4.23 -1.92
CA ILE A 135 -8.90 4.53 -1.64
C ILE A 135 -9.12 6.06 -1.69
N TYR A 136 -8.26 6.86 -1.07
CA TYR A 136 -8.34 8.32 -1.10
C TYR A 136 -8.20 8.87 -2.52
N LEU A 137 -7.29 8.30 -3.31
CA LEU A 137 -7.18 8.66 -4.73
C LEU A 137 -8.47 8.37 -5.50
N SER A 138 -9.15 7.28 -5.18
CA SER A 138 -10.44 6.94 -5.79
C SER A 138 -11.51 7.96 -5.42
N ILE A 139 -11.57 8.35 -4.14
CA ILE A 139 -12.49 9.38 -3.64
C ILE A 139 -12.21 10.73 -4.32
N TYR A 140 -10.94 11.15 -4.39
CA TYR A 140 -10.53 12.40 -5.04
C TYR A 140 -10.86 12.43 -6.54
N ARG A 141 -10.75 11.30 -7.23
CA ARG A 141 -11.12 11.19 -8.64
C ARG A 141 -12.63 11.26 -8.89
N LEU A 142 -13.44 10.85 -7.91
CA LEU A 142 -14.90 10.98 -7.97
C LEU A 142 -15.37 12.38 -7.60
N ASP A 143 -14.68 13.00 -6.63
CA ASP A 143 -15.00 14.32 -6.11
C ASP A 143 -13.73 15.10 -5.77
N ASN A 144 -13.33 16.01 -6.65
CA ASN A 144 -12.12 16.81 -6.50
C ASN A 144 -12.15 17.72 -5.25
N MET A 145 -13.34 17.98 -4.69
CA MET A 145 -13.53 18.79 -3.49
C MET A 145 -13.53 17.95 -2.21
N ALA A 146 -13.33 16.62 -2.32
CA ALA A 146 -13.33 15.72 -1.17
C ALA A 146 -12.19 15.99 -0.18
N PHE A 147 -11.12 16.62 -0.64
CA PHE A 147 -9.94 16.97 0.17
C PHE A 147 -9.59 18.45 -0.05
N SER A 148 -9.26 19.17 1.03
CA SER A 148 -8.63 20.49 0.99
C SER A 148 -7.10 20.35 1.01
N GLY A 149 -6.41 21.37 0.51
CA GLY A 149 -4.94 21.43 0.53
C GLY A 149 -4.25 20.65 -0.60
N VAL A 150 -4.98 19.92 -1.43
CA VAL A 150 -4.43 19.24 -2.61
C VAL A 150 -4.11 20.26 -3.69
N VAL A 151 -2.84 20.32 -4.11
CA VAL A 151 -2.37 21.28 -5.11
C VAL A 151 -2.59 20.74 -6.51
N SER A 152 -3.65 21.22 -7.17
CA SER A 152 -4.13 20.71 -8.47
C SER A 152 -3.14 20.87 -9.64
N ASN A 153 -2.11 21.71 -9.55
CA ASN A 153 -1.33 22.15 -10.72
C ASN A 153 0.16 21.77 -10.71
N SER A 154 0.71 21.18 -9.66
CA SER A 154 2.16 20.97 -9.58
C SER A 154 2.64 19.54 -9.29
N HIS A 155 1.79 18.69 -8.76
CA HIS A 155 2.17 17.32 -8.36
C HIS A 155 1.07 16.32 -8.72
N SER A 156 1.44 15.05 -8.80
CA SER A 156 0.48 13.97 -8.98
C SER A 156 -0.43 13.86 -7.74
N PRO A 157 -1.76 13.88 -7.88
CA PRO A 157 -2.68 13.66 -6.76
C PRO A 157 -2.40 12.36 -5.98
N TRP A 158 -1.74 11.42 -6.59
CA TRP A 158 -1.31 10.17 -5.97
C TRP A 158 -0.34 10.40 -4.81
N LEU A 159 0.64 11.30 -4.97
CA LEU A 159 1.61 11.62 -3.92
C LEU A 159 0.94 12.33 -2.75
N ASP A 160 0.00 13.23 -3.02
CA ASP A 160 -0.77 13.93 -1.98
C ASP A 160 -1.62 12.93 -1.17
N MET A 161 -2.21 11.93 -1.82
CA MET A 161 -2.98 10.88 -1.14
C MET A 161 -2.10 9.92 -0.34
N ILE A 162 -0.89 9.58 -0.82
CA ILE A 162 0.09 8.82 -0.04
C ILE A 162 0.47 9.62 1.21
N TYR A 163 0.84 10.88 1.05
CA TYR A 163 1.21 11.75 2.16
C TYR A 163 0.08 11.85 3.20
N PHE A 164 -1.16 12.10 2.76
CA PHE A 164 -2.32 12.19 3.63
C PHE A 164 -2.56 10.88 4.39
N SER A 165 -2.49 9.74 3.72
CA SER A 165 -2.65 8.42 4.33
C SER A 165 -1.56 8.19 5.41
N PHE A 166 -0.28 8.40 5.07
CA PHE A 166 0.78 8.20 6.06
C PHE A 166 0.71 9.19 7.22
N ALA A 167 0.31 10.44 7.01
CA ALA A 167 0.06 11.39 8.08
C ALA A 167 -1.10 10.95 8.99
N THR A 168 -2.11 10.28 8.44
CA THR A 168 -3.28 9.77 9.16
C THR A 168 -2.96 8.48 9.94
N ILE A 169 -2.40 7.46 9.28
CA ILE A 169 -2.14 6.15 9.90
C ILE A 169 -1.07 6.23 10.99
N THR A 170 -0.11 7.15 10.86
CA THR A 170 0.91 7.42 11.89
C THR A 170 0.42 8.35 13.00
N THR A 171 -0.82 8.84 12.89
CA THR A 171 -1.44 9.79 13.84
C THR A 171 -0.72 11.14 13.95
N VAL A 172 0.08 11.53 12.97
CA VAL A 172 0.77 12.82 12.92
C VAL A 172 -0.20 13.96 12.58
N GLY A 173 -1.01 13.79 11.52
CA GLY A 173 -2.10 14.69 11.18
C GLY A 173 -1.68 16.15 11.01
N TRP A 174 -0.78 16.47 10.10
CA TRP A 174 -0.29 17.84 9.86
C TRP A 174 -1.40 18.85 9.57
N GLY A 175 -2.52 18.41 8.94
CA GLY A 175 -3.67 19.26 8.67
C GLY A 175 -3.54 20.18 7.44
N ASP A 176 -2.45 20.09 6.72
CA ASP A 176 -2.22 20.78 5.44
C ASP A 176 -3.07 20.18 4.31
N ILE A 177 -3.23 18.84 4.31
CA ILE A 177 -4.26 18.14 3.54
C ILE A 177 -5.29 17.59 4.52
N ALA A 178 -6.58 17.84 4.27
CA ALA A 178 -7.66 17.40 5.14
C ALA A 178 -8.86 16.87 4.36
N ALA A 179 -9.50 15.81 4.90
CA ALA A 179 -10.74 15.27 4.37
C ALA A 179 -11.91 16.26 4.61
N VAL A 180 -12.61 16.65 3.55
CA VAL A 180 -13.72 17.61 3.60
C VAL A 180 -15.07 16.90 3.53
N ASN A 181 -15.26 15.98 2.58
CA ASN A 181 -16.52 15.29 2.45
C ASN A 181 -16.68 14.18 3.51
N GLN A 182 -17.94 13.78 3.77
CA GLN A 182 -18.27 12.82 4.83
C GLN A 182 -17.65 11.45 4.58
N PHE A 183 -17.60 10.99 3.33
CA PHE A 183 -17.05 9.68 2.99
C PHE A 183 -15.54 9.62 3.25
N ALA A 184 -14.80 10.65 2.81
CA ALA A 184 -13.37 10.76 3.08
C ALA A 184 -13.07 10.80 4.59
N LYS A 185 -13.90 11.52 5.38
CA LYS A 185 -13.76 11.58 6.85
C LYS A 185 -13.96 10.21 7.51
N ILE A 186 -14.97 9.45 7.07
CA ILE A 186 -15.22 8.11 7.62
C ILE A 186 -14.03 7.18 7.32
N VAL A 187 -13.51 7.22 6.09
CA VAL A 187 -12.33 6.41 5.72
C VAL A 187 -11.11 6.82 6.55
N ALA A 188 -10.89 8.12 6.80
CA ALA A 188 -9.78 8.59 7.64
C ALA A 188 -9.90 8.13 9.11
N ILE A 189 -11.11 8.11 9.66
CA ILE A 189 -11.35 7.56 11.00
C ILE A 189 -11.03 6.05 11.03
N LEU A 190 -11.48 5.30 10.03
CA LEU A 190 -11.19 3.86 9.94
C LEU A 190 -9.68 3.60 9.82
N GLU A 191 -8.97 4.37 9.00
CA GLU A 191 -7.51 4.27 8.87
C GLU A 191 -6.81 4.55 10.20
N SER A 192 -7.20 5.61 10.90
CA SER A 192 -6.63 5.96 12.21
C SER A 192 -6.82 4.83 13.23
N ILE A 193 -7.99 4.19 13.25
CA ILE A 193 -8.26 3.04 14.12
C ILE A 193 -7.35 1.86 13.75
N VAL A 194 -7.22 1.56 12.45
CA VAL A 194 -6.33 0.50 11.94
C VAL A 194 -4.88 0.78 12.34
N GLY A 195 -4.41 2.02 12.23
CA GLY A 195 -3.06 2.43 12.65
C GLY A 195 -2.83 2.21 14.15
N LEU A 196 -3.78 2.59 15.00
CA LEU A 196 -3.70 2.37 16.45
C LEU A 196 -3.64 0.88 16.81
N ILE A 197 -4.51 0.07 16.20
CA ILE A 197 -4.54 -1.39 16.43
C ILE A 197 -3.22 -2.00 15.96
N PHE A 198 -2.72 -1.60 14.79
CA PHE A 198 -1.44 -2.08 14.26
C PHE A 198 -0.29 -1.79 15.23
N ASN A 199 -0.17 -0.55 15.72
CA ASN A 199 0.85 -0.16 16.69
C ASN A 199 0.75 -0.99 17.99
N ALA A 200 -0.46 -1.24 18.49
CA ALA A 200 -0.68 -2.08 19.67
C ALA A 200 -0.20 -3.52 19.45
N ILE A 201 -0.46 -4.11 18.27
CA ILE A 201 0.01 -5.45 17.91
C ILE A 201 1.54 -5.48 17.86
N VAL A 202 2.16 -4.49 17.22
CA VAL A 202 3.63 -4.39 17.13
C VAL A 202 4.25 -4.32 18.51
N ILE A 203 3.78 -3.41 19.37
CA ILE A 203 4.30 -3.25 20.75
C ILE A 203 4.13 -4.55 21.55
N SER A 204 2.95 -5.19 21.47
CA SER A 204 2.68 -6.46 22.15
C SER A 204 3.66 -7.56 21.73
N ARG A 205 3.96 -7.67 20.43
CA ARG A 205 4.90 -8.64 19.90
C ARG A 205 6.33 -8.41 20.43
N PHE A 206 6.79 -7.16 20.44
CA PHE A 206 8.11 -6.83 20.97
C PHE A 206 8.21 -7.03 22.47
N ALA A 207 7.19 -6.65 23.25
CA ALA A 207 7.18 -6.85 24.69
C ALA A 207 7.37 -8.32 25.07
N ASN A 208 6.71 -9.24 24.37
CA ASN A 208 6.85 -10.68 24.60
C ASN A 208 8.29 -11.18 24.43
N VAL A 209 9.04 -10.64 23.45
CA VAL A 209 10.43 -11.05 23.22
C VAL A 209 11.34 -10.65 24.36
N PHE A 210 11.16 -9.44 24.90
CA PHE A 210 12.01 -8.95 25.99
C PHE A 210 11.71 -9.63 27.33
N TRP A 211 10.46 -10.03 27.59
CA TRP A 211 10.07 -10.64 28.85
C TRP A 211 10.33 -12.15 28.92
N PHE A 212 10.17 -12.89 27.84
CA PHE A 212 10.33 -14.35 27.84
C PHE A 212 11.72 -14.86 27.49
N LYS A 213 12.61 -14.05 26.92
CA LYS A 213 14.02 -14.41 26.65
C LYS A 213 14.91 -14.37 27.92
N LYS A 214 14.37 -13.92 29.06
CA LYS A 214 15.10 -13.78 30.35
C LYS A 214 14.88 -14.96 31.30
N LYS A 215 14.25 -16.04 30.85
CA LYS A 215 14.18 -17.33 31.53
C LYS A 215 14.88 -18.40 30.68
#